data_cbb520ccc288e3a2550b00577b513a08
#
_entry.id   cbb520ccc288e3a2550b00577b513a08
#
_cell.length_a   1.000
_cell.length_b   1.000
_cell.length_c   1.000
_cell.angle_alpha   90.00
_cell.angle_beta   90.00
_cell.angle_gamma   90.00
#
_symmetry.space_group_name_H-M   'P 1'
#
loop_
_entity.id
_entity.type
_entity.pdbx_description
1 polymer ?
#
loop_
_entity_poly.entity_id
_entity_poly.type
_entity_poly.pdbx_seq_one_letter_code
_entity_poly.pdbx_strand_id
1 'polypeptide(L)'
;MGGRTMIMRQIRLSNRAKERLSRLKGKTGIKNWNVLCRWAYCYSLKENTIPTPENIDGDSNVEMSWYTFAGEYSELYEALIIAWCKKMDIPTDNETMAKYIKMHIERGILYLSGTNFIKELDDLLRLGAAG
;
A
#
# COMPACT_ATOMS: atom_id res chain seq x y z
N MET A 1 28.36 9.25 -0.04
CA MET A 1 27.99 8.48 0.05
C MET A 1 27.10 8.14 -0.47
N GLY A 2 27.13 7.63 -0.72
CA GLY A 2 26.22 7.11 -1.55
C GLY A 2 24.91 7.15 -1.02
N GLY A 3 24.03 7.18 -1.77
CA GLY A 3 22.67 7.19 -1.36
C GLY A 3 22.28 5.84 -0.80
N ARG A 4 21.21 5.84 -0.08
CA ARG A 4 20.64 4.61 0.39
C ARG A 4 20.13 3.78 -0.79
N THR A 5 20.34 2.48 -0.71
CA THR A 5 19.76 1.56 -1.68
C THR A 5 18.24 1.56 -1.52
N MET A 6 17.52 1.52 -2.62
CA MET A 6 16.08 1.43 -2.57
C MET A 6 15.64 0.17 -1.84
N ILE A 7 14.58 0.29 -1.04
CA ILE A 7 14.04 -0.86 -0.31
C ILE A 7 13.60 -1.94 -1.29
N MET A 8 12.95 -1.53 -2.37
CA MET A 8 12.52 -2.47 -3.41
C MET A 8 12.44 -1.72 -4.73
N ARG A 9 12.57 -2.46 -5.82
CA ARG A 9 12.50 -1.86 -7.16
C ARG A 9 11.09 -1.81 -7.69
N GLN A 10 10.33 -2.87 -7.47
CA GLN A 10 9.01 -3.00 -8.06
C GLN A 10 8.05 -3.62 -7.07
N ILE A 11 6.80 -3.25 -7.21
CA ILE A 11 5.70 -3.77 -6.42
C ILE A 11 4.77 -4.50 -7.38
N ARG A 12 4.57 -5.78 -7.13
CA ARG A 12 3.63 -6.58 -7.92
C ARG A 12 2.49 -7.01 -7.02
N LEU A 13 1.28 -6.76 -7.47
CA LEU A 13 0.10 -7.02 -6.67
C LEU A 13 -0.49 -8.39 -6.99
N SER A 14 -1.21 -8.94 -6.02
CA SER A 14 -1.90 -10.20 -6.20
C SER A 14 -3.11 -10.03 -7.13
N ASN A 15 -3.64 -11.15 -7.62
CA ASN A 15 -4.84 -11.11 -8.45
C ASN A 15 -6.03 -10.54 -7.67
N ARG A 16 -6.14 -10.86 -6.39
CA ARG A 16 -7.22 -10.31 -5.56
C ARG A 16 -7.10 -8.82 -5.40
N ALA A 17 -5.88 -8.32 -5.19
CA ALA A 17 -5.66 -6.89 -5.07
C ALA A 17 -6.04 -6.19 -6.37
N LYS A 18 -5.70 -6.78 -7.50
CA LYS A 18 -6.07 -6.21 -8.79
C LYS A 18 -7.57 -6.08 -8.95
N GLU A 19 -8.31 -7.12 -8.60
CA GLU A 19 -9.77 -7.09 -8.69
C GLU A 19 -10.35 -6.02 -7.78
N ARG A 20 -9.84 -5.93 -6.55
CA ARG A 20 -10.29 -4.95 -5.58
C ARG A 20 -9.99 -3.52 -6.03
N LEU A 21 -8.81 -3.31 -6.61
CA LEU A 21 -8.45 -2.01 -7.16
C LEU A 21 -9.37 -1.62 -8.32
N SER A 22 -9.73 -2.57 -9.15
CA SER A 22 -10.65 -2.27 -10.25
C SER A 22 -11.99 -1.77 -9.72
N ARG A 23 -12.47 -2.37 -8.65
CA ARG A 23 -13.70 -1.88 -8.02
C ARG A 23 -13.52 -0.47 -7.44
N LEU A 24 -12.40 -0.23 -6.79
CA LEU A 24 -12.12 1.10 -6.23
C LEU A 24 -12.01 2.16 -7.32
N LYS A 25 -11.40 1.82 -8.45
CA LYS A 25 -11.36 2.76 -9.57
C LYS A 25 -12.76 3.13 -10.03
N GLY A 26 -13.64 2.16 -10.09
CA GLY A 26 -15.02 2.43 -10.49
C GLY A 26 -15.77 3.30 -9.49
N LYS A 27 -15.52 3.10 -8.21
CA LYS A 27 -16.23 3.86 -7.16
C LYS A 27 -15.69 5.26 -6.99
N THR A 28 -14.37 5.44 -7.13
CA THR A 28 -13.74 6.73 -6.83
C THR A 28 -13.48 7.57 -8.05
N GLY A 29 -13.44 6.98 -9.22
CA GLY A 29 -13.03 7.71 -10.42
C GLY A 29 -11.53 7.91 -10.53
N ILE A 30 -10.76 7.49 -9.53
CA ILE A 30 -9.31 7.60 -9.57
C ILE A 30 -8.79 6.49 -10.48
N LYS A 31 -8.14 6.87 -11.58
CA LYS A 31 -7.74 5.90 -12.59
C LYS A 31 -6.34 5.35 -12.38
N ASN A 32 -5.50 6.04 -11.63
CA ASN A 32 -4.11 5.64 -11.44
C ASN A 32 -3.97 4.65 -10.29
N TRP A 33 -3.46 3.46 -10.59
CA TRP A 33 -3.24 2.43 -9.59
C TRP A 33 -2.38 2.93 -8.43
N ASN A 34 -1.34 3.70 -8.76
CA ASN A 34 -0.38 4.15 -7.75
C ASN A 34 -1.05 5.04 -6.70
N VAL A 35 -2.00 5.88 -7.11
CA VAL A 35 -2.69 6.76 -6.16
C VAL A 35 -3.51 5.93 -5.17
N LEU A 36 -4.25 4.96 -5.67
CA LEU A 36 -5.04 4.09 -4.80
C LEU A 36 -4.16 3.26 -3.88
N CYS A 37 -3.01 2.80 -4.38
CA CYS A 37 -2.08 2.04 -3.56
C CYS A 37 -1.47 2.90 -2.46
N ARG A 38 -1.23 4.19 -2.70
CA ARG A 38 -0.75 5.09 -1.66
C ARG A 38 -1.78 5.24 -0.54
N TRP A 39 -3.04 5.41 -0.90
CA TRP A 39 -4.12 5.47 0.09
C TRP A 39 -4.16 4.18 0.90
N ALA A 40 -4.06 3.04 0.23
CA ALA A 40 -4.11 1.74 0.88
C ALA A 40 -2.95 1.56 1.85
N TYR A 41 -1.75 1.91 1.42
CA TYR A 41 -0.54 1.80 2.23
C TYR A 41 -0.67 2.63 3.50
N CYS A 42 -1.03 3.89 3.36
CA CYS A 42 -1.14 4.78 4.50
C CYS A 42 -2.25 4.34 5.44
N TYR A 43 -3.37 3.89 4.90
CA TYR A 43 -4.48 3.45 5.73
C TYR A 43 -4.09 2.22 6.54
N SER A 44 -3.42 1.26 5.91
CA SER A 44 -2.99 0.05 6.61
C SER A 44 -1.98 0.35 7.70
N LEU A 45 -1.07 1.30 7.45
CA LEU A 45 -0.05 1.66 8.44
C LEU A 45 -0.66 2.29 9.70
N LYS A 46 -1.83 2.87 9.60
CA LYS A 46 -2.51 3.45 10.78
C LYS A 46 -2.98 2.37 11.75
N GLU A 47 -3.19 1.17 11.27
CA GLU A 47 -3.57 0.07 12.14
C GLU A 47 -2.38 -0.34 12.98
N ASN A 48 -2.61 -0.58 14.26
CA ASN A 48 -1.56 -1.02 15.17
C ASN A 48 -1.49 -2.54 15.23
N THR A 49 -1.54 -3.17 14.06
CA THR A 49 -1.50 -4.62 13.95
C THR A 49 -0.56 -4.99 12.80
N ILE A 50 0.00 -6.17 12.88
CA ILE A 50 0.88 -6.69 11.85
C ILE A 50 0.00 -7.38 10.79
N PRO A 51 0.12 -6.96 9.51
CA PRO A 51 -0.64 -7.64 8.48
C PRO A 51 -0.19 -9.09 8.34
N THR A 52 -1.13 -9.98 8.15
CA THR A 52 -0.82 -11.39 7.96
C THR A 52 -0.86 -11.72 6.48
N PRO A 53 0.01 -12.64 6.04
CA PRO A 53 -0.07 -13.09 4.65
C PRO A 53 -1.37 -13.87 4.48
N GLU A 54 -2.33 -13.25 3.82
CA GLU A 54 -3.51 -13.97 3.41
C GLU A 54 -3.13 -14.91 2.28
N ASN A 55 -4.08 -15.75 1.90
CA ASN A 55 -3.89 -16.57 0.71
C ASN A 55 -3.76 -15.66 -0.49
N ILE A 56 -2.55 -15.21 -0.73
CA ILE A 56 -2.26 -14.41 -1.91
C ILE A 56 -2.18 -15.40 -3.06
N ASP A 57 -3.24 -15.46 -3.83
CA ASP A 57 -3.27 -16.31 -5.02
C ASP A 57 -2.46 -15.61 -6.10
N GLY A 58 -1.39 -16.16 -6.50
CA GLY A 58 -0.59 -15.73 -7.61
C GLY A 58 -0.51 -14.24 -7.93
N ASP A 59 0.56 -13.85 -8.55
CA ASP A 59 0.77 -12.46 -8.93
C ASP A 59 -0.09 -12.10 -10.14
N SER A 60 -0.59 -10.87 -10.14
CA SER A 60 -1.29 -10.32 -11.28
C SER A 60 -0.29 -9.65 -12.22
N ASN A 61 -0.80 -9.03 -13.28
CA ASN A 61 0.04 -8.24 -14.17
C ASN A 61 0.10 -6.77 -13.73
N VAL A 62 -0.45 -6.43 -12.56
CA VAL A 62 -0.35 -5.07 -12.04
C VAL A 62 0.97 -4.95 -11.30
N GLU A 63 1.87 -4.23 -11.90
CA GLU A 63 3.22 -4.04 -11.38
C GLU A 63 3.61 -2.58 -11.56
N MET A 64 4.25 -2.00 -10.56
CA MET A 64 4.71 -0.63 -10.66
C MET A 64 6.08 -0.52 -10.00
N SER A 65 6.90 0.40 -10.49
CA SER A 65 8.18 0.66 -9.86
C SER A 65 7.95 1.34 -8.52
N TRP A 66 8.94 1.23 -7.64
CA TRP A 66 8.90 1.98 -6.40
C TRP A 66 8.74 3.47 -6.67
N TYR A 67 9.42 3.94 -7.71
CA TYR A 67 9.34 5.35 -8.08
C TYR A 67 7.93 5.75 -8.48
N THR A 68 7.24 4.91 -9.25
CA THR A 68 5.85 5.19 -9.62
C THR A 68 4.95 5.21 -8.40
N PHE A 69 5.15 4.26 -7.49
CA PHE A 69 4.34 4.20 -6.27
C PHE A 69 4.60 5.40 -5.38
N ALA A 70 5.85 5.67 -5.05
CA ALA A 70 6.20 6.66 -4.05
C ALA A 70 6.35 8.07 -4.63
N GLY A 71 6.77 8.19 -5.90
CA GLY A 71 6.98 9.47 -6.53
C GLY A 71 7.98 10.32 -5.77
N GLU A 72 7.68 11.59 -5.67
CA GLU A 72 8.56 12.52 -4.95
C GLU A 72 8.51 12.32 -3.44
N TYR A 73 7.64 11.46 -2.94
CA TYR A 73 7.50 11.20 -1.51
C TYR A 73 8.23 9.93 -1.08
N SER A 74 9.21 9.50 -1.86
CA SER A 74 9.93 8.26 -1.59
C SER A 74 10.53 8.24 -0.18
N GLU A 75 11.17 9.32 0.22
CA GLU A 75 11.78 9.38 1.55
C GLU A 75 10.73 9.26 2.65
N LEU A 76 9.58 9.90 2.45
CA LEU A 76 8.50 9.82 3.43
C LEU A 76 7.98 8.39 3.56
N TYR A 77 7.74 7.73 2.44
CA TYR A 77 7.20 6.38 2.49
C TYR A 77 8.19 5.37 3.04
N GLU A 78 9.48 5.58 2.80
CA GLU A 78 10.51 4.77 3.44
C GLU A 78 10.55 5.01 4.94
N ALA A 79 10.46 6.25 5.35
CA ALA A 79 10.45 6.58 6.78
C ALA A 79 9.26 5.96 7.48
N LEU A 80 8.11 5.92 6.81
CA LEU A 80 6.90 5.33 7.39
C LEU A 80 7.06 3.85 7.67
N ILE A 81 7.64 3.09 6.74
CA ILE A 81 7.81 1.67 6.98
C ILE A 81 8.89 1.39 8.02
N ILE A 82 9.95 2.21 8.05
CA ILE A 82 10.98 2.07 9.06
C ILE A 82 10.39 2.32 10.45
N ALA A 83 9.64 3.38 10.60
CA ALA A 83 9.03 3.72 11.88
C ALA A 83 8.06 2.64 12.32
N TRP A 84 7.26 2.13 11.39
CA TRP A 84 6.31 1.07 11.71
C TRP A 84 7.00 -0.21 12.14
N CYS A 85 8.06 -0.60 11.42
CA CYS A 85 8.82 -1.80 11.77
C CYS A 85 9.43 -1.67 13.16
N LYS A 86 9.99 -0.51 13.47
CA LYS A 86 10.57 -0.30 14.79
C LYS A 86 9.51 -0.37 15.88
N LYS A 87 8.34 0.20 15.63
CA LYS A 87 7.24 0.16 16.57
C LYS A 87 6.79 -1.27 16.85
N MET A 88 6.78 -2.11 15.82
CA MET A 88 6.33 -3.49 15.91
C MET A 88 7.45 -4.47 16.24
N ASP A 89 8.66 -3.96 16.47
CA ASP A 89 9.82 -4.79 16.78
C ASP A 89 10.14 -5.76 15.64
N ILE A 90 10.12 -5.24 14.43
CA ILE A 90 10.41 -5.99 13.21
C ILE A 90 11.71 -5.48 12.62
N PRO A 91 12.58 -6.37 12.12
CA PRO A 91 13.85 -5.93 11.52
C PRO A 91 13.65 -4.97 10.36
N THR A 92 14.60 -4.04 10.20
CA THR A 92 14.50 -3.01 9.17
C THR A 92 15.48 -3.24 8.02
N ASP A 93 15.80 -4.48 7.72
CA ASP A 93 16.54 -4.79 6.51
C ASP A 93 15.63 -4.64 5.30
N ASN A 94 16.23 -4.40 4.14
CA ASN A 94 15.46 -4.08 2.95
C ASN A 94 14.51 -5.20 2.56
N GLU A 95 14.94 -6.45 2.66
CA GLU A 95 14.09 -7.58 2.27
C GLU A 95 12.83 -7.65 3.14
N THR A 96 13.00 -7.51 4.45
CA THR A 96 11.88 -7.56 5.39
C THR A 96 10.94 -6.38 5.16
N MET A 97 11.50 -5.19 4.99
CA MET A 97 10.67 -4.01 4.77
C MET A 97 9.91 -4.09 3.46
N ALA A 98 10.54 -4.61 2.40
CA ALA A 98 9.86 -4.78 1.12
C ALA A 98 8.66 -5.70 1.26
N LYS A 99 8.83 -6.79 2.01
CA LYS A 99 7.73 -7.72 2.27
C LYS A 99 6.57 -7.02 2.95
N TYR A 100 6.84 -6.23 3.98
CA TYR A 100 5.78 -5.58 4.73
C TYR A 100 5.17 -4.40 3.98
N ILE A 101 5.92 -3.74 3.12
CA ILE A 101 5.33 -2.72 2.24
C ILE A 101 4.24 -3.36 1.38
N LYS A 102 4.56 -4.48 0.74
CA LYS A 102 3.58 -5.17 -0.08
C LYS A 102 2.38 -5.63 0.74
N MET A 103 2.63 -6.18 1.92
CA MET A 103 1.55 -6.66 2.78
C MET A 103 0.64 -5.53 3.24
N HIS A 104 1.20 -4.36 3.53
CA HIS A 104 0.38 -3.21 3.90
C HIS A 104 -0.46 -2.71 2.74
N ILE A 105 0.11 -2.68 1.54
CA ILE A 105 -0.65 -2.27 0.37
C ILE A 105 -1.81 -3.24 0.13
N GLU A 106 -1.53 -4.54 0.19
CA GLU A 106 -2.56 -5.57 0.00
C GLU A 106 -3.67 -5.45 1.04
N ARG A 107 -3.30 -5.30 2.31
CA ARG A 107 -4.28 -5.18 3.38
C ARG A 107 -5.10 -3.90 3.25
N GLY A 108 -4.45 -2.81 2.90
CA GLY A 108 -5.15 -1.55 2.72
C GLY A 108 -6.14 -1.62 1.57
N ILE A 109 -5.75 -2.27 0.48
CA ILE A 109 -6.66 -2.46 -0.65
C ILE A 109 -7.88 -3.27 -0.22
N LEU A 110 -7.65 -4.32 0.56
CA LEU A 110 -8.75 -5.13 1.08
C LEU A 110 -9.71 -4.28 1.90
N TYR A 111 -9.18 -3.46 2.81
CA TYR A 111 -10.01 -2.64 3.69
C TYR A 111 -10.78 -1.59 2.90
N LEU A 112 -10.09 -0.87 2.00
CA LEU A 112 -10.73 0.20 1.24
C LEU A 112 -11.78 -0.32 0.27
N SER A 113 -11.59 -1.53 -0.25
CA SER A 113 -12.52 -2.11 -1.21
C SER A 113 -13.66 -2.86 -0.55
N GLY A 114 -13.71 -2.89 0.78
CA GLY A 114 -14.78 -3.56 1.49
C GLY A 114 -16.13 -3.01 1.11
N THR A 115 -17.13 -3.88 1.16
CA THR A 115 -18.49 -3.52 0.80
C THR A 115 -18.97 -2.33 1.64
N ASN A 116 -19.43 -1.28 0.99
CA ASN A 116 -19.98 -0.10 1.62
C ASN A 116 -18.97 0.76 2.38
N PHE A 117 -17.68 0.41 2.38
CA PHE A 117 -16.71 1.24 3.07
C PHE A 117 -16.39 2.49 2.26
N ILE A 118 -15.94 2.30 1.02
CA ILE A 118 -15.73 3.41 0.09
C ILE A 118 -16.71 3.24 -1.06
N LYS A 119 -17.67 4.14 -1.16
CA LYS A 119 -18.68 4.10 -2.22
C LYS A 119 -18.36 5.07 -3.34
N GLU A 120 -17.69 6.15 -3.00
CA GLU A 120 -17.34 7.16 -3.98
C GLU A 120 -16.14 7.95 -3.48
N LEU A 121 -15.65 8.85 -4.33
CA LEU A 121 -14.44 9.61 -4.02
C LEU A 121 -14.55 10.39 -2.72
N ASP A 122 -15.72 10.96 -2.42
CA ASP A 122 -15.91 11.73 -1.20
C ASP A 122 -15.65 10.92 0.05
N ASP A 123 -15.99 9.63 0.03
CA ASP A 123 -15.73 8.77 1.18
C ASP A 123 -14.24 8.62 1.43
N LEU A 124 -13.47 8.49 0.36
CA LEU A 124 -12.03 8.38 0.46
C LEU A 124 -11.41 9.68 1.01
N LEU A 125 -11.88 10.81 0.51
CA LEU A 125 -11.38 12.10 0.97
C LEU A 125 -11.70 12.35 2.43
N ARG A 126 -12.90 11.97 2.88
CA ARG A 126 -13.27 12.09 4.28
C ARG A 126 -12.39 11.23 5.18
N LEU A 127 -12.05 10.04 4.71
CA LEU A 127 -11.15 9.15 5.46
C LEU A 127 -9.80 9.83 5.68
N GLY A 128 -9.26 10.45 4.64
CA GLY A 128 -8.00 11.16 4.74
C GLY A 128 -8.09 12.35 5.68
N ALA A 129 -9.20 13.08 5.63
CA ALA A 129 -9.38 14.25 6.48
C ALA A 129 -9.54 13.86 7.96
N ALA A 130 -10.14 12.70 8.22
CA ALA A 130 -10.34 12.23 9.59
C ALA A 130 -9.05 11.71 10.22
N GLY A 131 -8.09 11.34 9.36
CA GLY A 131 -6.83 10.80 9.82
C GLY A 131 -5.93 11.80 10.39
#